data_6b07c90d077a204561a2f7679bfc905a
#
_entry.id   6b07c90d077a204561a2f7679bfc905a
#
_cell.length_a   1.000
_cell.length_b   1.000
_cell.length_c   1.000
_cell.angle_alpha   90.00
_cell.angle_beta   90.00
_cell.angle_gamma   90.00
#
_symmetry.space_group_name_H-M   'P 1'
#
loop_
_entity.id
_entity.type
_entity.pdbx_description
1 polymer ?
#
loop_
_entity_poly.entity_id
_entity_poly.type
_entity_poly.pdbx_seq_one_letter_code
_entity_poly.pdbx_strand_id
1 'polypeptide(L)'
;MRLLSLLAFSLSTAIAFTPSAQAKNKLTVYTYDSFVSEWGPGPKVKENFEKECDCEVEWIASADGVALLNRLKLEGGNTKADIVLGLDTNLTTEARATGFFAPSGIDQSNVSVPGGFKDDIFVPYDYGYFAVVYDWEKLPNPPKSLKELVEGDPSQKIVLQDPRTSTPGLGMLLWMKSVYGDEAEAAWQKLQRRILTVTPGWSEAYGLFTKGEAPMVLSYTTSPAYHMIAEKTERYKALAYPEGNYLQIELAAQTTTGAKNPLAQEFLAFMTGAGFQD
;
A
#
# COMPACT_ATOMS: atom_id res chain seq x y z
N MET A 1 -86.42 -28.98 22.05
CA MET A 1 -85.35 -29.35 21.12
C MET A 1 -84.64 -28.08 20.71
N ARG A 2 -83.48 -27.86 21.26
CA ARG A 2 -82.61 -26.69 20.91
C ARG A 2 -81.41 -27.20 20.13
N LEU A 3 -81.30 -26.82 18.88
CA LEU A 3 -80.10 -27.06 18.05
C LEU A 3 -79.00 -26.07 18.45
N LEU A 4 -77.85 -26.57 18.84
CA LEU A 4 -76.63 -25.83 18.98
C LEU A 4 -75.86 -25.88 17.62
N SER A 5 -75.68 -24.73 16.99
CA SER A 5 -74.78 -24.59 15.82
C SER A 5 -73.35 -24.28 16.32
N LEU A 6 -72.41 -25.17 16.04
CA LEU A 6 -70.99 -24.98 16.24
C LEU A 6 -70.41 -24.23 15.03
N LEU A 7 -69.93 -22.98 15.21
CA LEU A 7 -69.13 -22.29 14.27
C LEU A 7 -67.63 -22.68 14.46
N ALA A 8 -67.08 -23.34 13.46
CA ALA A 8 -65.65 -23.63 13.42
C ALA A 8 -64.91 -22.40 12.85
N PHE A 9 -64.09 -21.78 13.68
CA PHE A 9 -63.18 -20.70 13.27
C PHE A 9 -61.86 -21.29 12.79
N SER A 10 -61.61 -21.31 11.48
CA SER A 10 -60.32 -21.71 10.88
C SER A 10 -59.33 -20.58 10.96
N LEU A 11 -58.33 -20.70 11.83
CA LEU A 11 -57.23 -19.77 11.97
C LEU A 11 -56.18 -20.05 10.86
N SER A 12 -56.19 -19.27 9.78
CA SER A 12 -55.16 -19.34 8.73
C SER A 12 -53.91 -18.64 9.18
N THR A 13 -52.90 -19.40 9.57
CA THR A 13 -51.55 -18.88 9.91
C THR A 13 -50.82 -18.50 8.61
N ALA A 14 -50.73 -17.23 8.29
CA ALA A 14 -49.88 -16.74 7.21
C ALA A 14 -48.40 -16.82 7.65
N ILE A 15 -47.66 -17.77 7.08
CA ILE A 15 -46.20 -17.84 7.22
C ILE A 15 -45.60 -16.71 6.39
N ALA A 16 -45.18 -15.65 7.05
CA ALA A 16 -44.38 -14.57 6.42
C ALA A 16 -42.98 -15.14 6.11
N PHE A 17 -42.69 -15.40 4.84
CA PHE A 17 -41.35 -15.63 4.35
C PHE A 17 -40.59 -14.29 4.43
N THR A 18 -39.80 -14.10 5.47
CA THR A 18 -38.76 -13.09 5.47
C THR A 18 -37.65 -13.57 4.53
N PRO A 19 -37.32 -12.82 3.46
CA PRO A 19 -36.15 -13.18 2.64
C PRO A 19 -34.92 -13.15 3.55
N SER A 20 -34.26 -14.29 3.71
CA SER A 20 -32.94 -14.36 4.34
C SER A 20 -31.99 -13.54 3.47
N ALA A 21 -31.46 -12.44 4.01
CA ALA A 21 -30.39 -11.72 3.34
C ALA A 21 -29.21 -12.70 3.18
N GLN A 22 -28.97 -13.12 1.95
CA GLN A 22 -27.83 -13.98 1.65
C GLN A 22 -26.56 -13.18 1.95
N ALA A 23 -25.67 -13.72 2.78
CA ALA A 23 -24.39 -13.09 3.06
C ALA A 23 -23.63 -12.90 1.73
N LYS A 24 -23.18 -11.69 1.48
CA LYS A 24 -22.37 -11.40 0.29
C LYS A 24 -21.07 -12.19 0.33
N ASN A 25 -20.58 -12.58 -0.84
CA ASN A 25 -19.23 -13.13 -0.95
C ASN A 25 -18.21 -12.10 -0.45
N LYS A 26 -17.18 -12.55 0.26
CA LYS A 26 -16.21 -11.68 0.91
C LYS A 26 -14.82 -11.88 0.32
N LEU A 27 -14.12 -10.78 0.09
CA LEU A 27 -12.70 -10.74 -0.27
C LEU A 27 -11.92 -10.08 0.87
N THR A 28 -10.92 -10.77 1.40
CA THR A 28 -10.02 -10.24 2.44
C THR A 28 -8.71 -9.80 1.81
N VAL A 29 -8.43 -8.51 1.85
CA VAL A 29 -7.23 -7.90 1.27
C VAL A 29 -6.33 -7.36 2.38
N TYR A 30 -5.12 -7.91 2.48
CA TYR A 30 -4.08 -7.36 3.35
C TYR A 30 -3.33 -6.29 2.60
N THR A 31 -3.19 -5.12 3.22
CA THR A 31 -2.54 -3.96 2.61
C THR A 31 -1.87 -3.07 3.67
N TYR A 32 -1.52 -1.84 3.33
CA TYR A 32 -0.84 -0.89 4.20
C TYR A 32 -1.73 0.31 4.58
N ASP A 33 -1.40 0.95 5.70
CA ASP A 33 -2.23 1.98 6.35
C ASP A 33 -2.58 3.15 5.42
N SER A 34 -1.61 3.67 4.67
CA SER A 34 -1.85 4.82 3.80
C SER A 34 -2.77 4.49 2.63
N PHE A 35 -2.80 3.23 2.15
CA PHE A 35 -3.72 2.82 1.10
C PHE A 35 -5.18 2.93 1.55
N VAL A 36 -5.48 2.52 2.78
CA VAL A 36 -6.86 2.47 3.32
C VAL A 36 -7.28 3.71 4.09
N SER A 37 -6.40 4.70 4.25
CA SER A 37 -6.74 5.98 4.87
C SER A 37 -7.81 6.74 4.09
N GLU A 38 -8.49 7.69 4.73
CA GLU A 38 -9.55 8.50 4.09
C GLU A 38 -9.07 9.25 2.82
N TRP A 39 -7.80 9.62 2.79
CA TRP A 39 -7.15 10.31 1.67
C TRP A 39 -6.44 9.36 0.69
N GLY A 40 -6.33 8.08 1.04
CA GLY A 40 -5.75 7.04 0.18
C GLY A 40 -6.75 6.52 -0.86
N PRO A 41 -6.30 5.69 -1.80
CA PRO A 41 -7.17 5.16 -2.85
C PRO A 41 -8.13 4.07 -2.36
N GLY A 42 -7.85 3.41 -1.24
CA GLY A 42 -8.59 2.25 -0.74
C GLY A 42 -10.09 2.43 -0.58
N PRO A 43 -10.60 3.56 -0.01
CA PRO A 43 -12.04 3.78 0.08
C PRO A 43 -12.74 3.78 -1.28
N LYS A 44 -12.10 4.39 -2.30
CA LYS A 44 -12.67 4.46 -3.66
C LYS A 44 -12.56 3.11 -4.39
N VAL A 45 -11.44 2.43 -4.25
CA VAL A 45 -11.24 1.05 -4.74
C VAL A 45 -12.32 0.12 -4.20
N LYS A 46 -12.55 0.15 -2.88
CA LYS A 46 -13.58 -0.65 -2.23
C LYS A 46 -14.96 -0.35 -2.82
N GLU A 47 -15.34 0.93 -2.86
CA GLU A 47 -16.64 1.36 -3.40
C GLU A 47 -16.86 0.86 -4.83
N ASN A 48 -15.86 1.02 -5.69
CA ASN A 48 -15.98 0.67 -7.10
C ASN A 48 -16.02 -0.86 -7.27
N PHE A 49 -15.10 -1.59 -6.64
CA PHE A 49 -15.06 -3.04 -6.78
C PHE A 49 -16.28 -3.73 -6.17
N GLU A 50 -16.76 -3.31 -4.99
CA GLU A 50 -17.97 -3.87 -4.37
C GLU A 50 -19.23 -3.66 -5.20
N LYS A 51 -19.30 -2.58 -5.99
CA LYS A 51 -20.41 -2.37 -6.97
C LYS A 51 -20.31 -3.33 -8.14
N GLU A 52 -19.09 -3.62 -8.61
CA GLU A 52 -18.85 -4.46 -9.76
C GLU A 52 -19.09 -5.93 -9.46
N CYS A 53 -18.61 -6.43 -8.33
CA CYS A 53 -18.70 -7.83 -7.93
C CYS A 53 -19.96 -8.20 -7.11
N ASP A 54 -20.76 -7.24 -6.66
CA ASP A 54 -21.81 -7.43 -5.63
C ASP A 54 -21.30 -8.22 -4.41
N CYS A 55 -20.11 -7.88 -3.92
CA CYS A 55 -19.39 -8.54 -2.86
C CYS A 55 -19.09 -7.60 -1.68
N GLU A 56 -18.32 -8.06 -0.70
CA GLU A 56 -17.78 -7.28 0.42
C GLU A 56 -16.25 -7.37 0.42
N VAL A 57 -15.56 -6.23 0.47
CA VAL A 57 -14.11 -6.15 0.64
C VAL A 57 -13.77 -5.84 2.09
N GLU A 58 -12.97 -6.70 2.73
CA GLU A 58 -12.40 -6.44 4.05
C GLU A 58 -10.92 -6.03 3.91
N TRP A 59 -10.62 -4.80 4.31
CA TRP A 59 -9.24 -4.34 4.42
C TRP A 59 -8.62 -4.75 5.76
N ILE A 60 -7.42 -5.31 5.73
CA ILE A 60 -6.61 -5.57 6.93
C ILE A 60 -5.25 -4.88 6.71
N ALA A 61 -5.05 -3.78 7.40
CA ALA A 61 -3.88 -2.95 7.23
C ALA A 61 -2.69 -3.36 8.12
N SER A 62 -1.50 -3.11 7.62
CA SER A 62 -0.22 -3.13 8.33
C SER A 62 0.46 -1.77 8.15
N ALA A 63 1.50 -1.48 8.93
CA ALA A 63 2.16 -0.17 8.85
C ALA A 63 2.71 0.13 7.44
N ASP A 64 3.28 -0.90 6.76
CA ASP A 64 3.83 -0.77 5.41
C ASP A 64 4.10 -2.15 4.77
N GLY A 65 4.59 -2.23 3.53
CA GLY A 65 4.73 -3.46 2.75
C GLY A 65 5.67 -4.50 3.35
N VAL A 66 6.78 -4.09 4.00
CA VAL A 66 7.67 -5.05 4.69
C VAL A 66 6.97 -5.64 5.92
N ALA A 67 6.26 -4.81 6.70
CA ALA A 67 5.46 -5.28 7.84
C ALA A 67 4.34 -6.23 7.37
N LEU A 68 3.75 -5.97 6.21
CA LEU A 68 2.75 -6.82 5.57
C LEU A 68 3.31 -8.22 5.25
N LEU A 69 4.48 -8.31 4.62
CA LEU A 69 5.14 -9.60 4.36
C LEU A 69 5.52 -10.32 5.66
N ASN A 70 6.02 -9.60 6.65
CA ASN A 70 6.35 -10.17 7.96
C ASN A 70 5.11 -10.75 8.66
N ARG A 71 3.97 -10.06 8.58
CA ARG A 71 2.70 -10.58 9.08
C ARG A 71 2.29 -11.88 8.42
N LEU A 72 2.37 -11.97 7.09
CA LEU A 72 2.09 -13.21 6.36
C LEU A 72 3.00 -14.35 6.82
N LYS A 73 4.28 -14.10 7.01
CA LYS A 73 5.24 -15.10 7.51
C LYS A 73 4.90 -15.58 8.91
N LEU A 74 4.42 -14.71 9.78
CA LEU A 74 3.98 -15.05 11.14
C LEU A 74 2.68 -15.87 11.15
N GLU A 75 1.72 -15.52 10.31
CA GLU A 75 0.45 -16.23 10.18
C GLU A 75 0.61 -17.58 9.46
N GLY A 76 1.58 -17.67 8.54
CA GLY A 76 1.85 -18.88 7.77
C GLY A 76 0.63 -19.38 7.03
N GLY A 77 0.40 -20.70 7.07
CA GLY A 77 -0.77 -21.36 6.44
C GLY A 77 -2.13 -20.98 7.06
N ASN A 78 -2.14 -20.19 8.15
CA ASN A 78 -3.37 -19.73 8.81
C ASN A 78 -3.78 -18.32 8.37
N THR A 79 -3.07 -17.72 7.40
CA THR A 79 -3.43 -16.40 6.88
C THR A 79 -4.86 -16.38 6.36
N LYS A 80 -5.55 -15.26 6.59
CA LYS A 80 -6.89 -15.01 6.07
C LYS A 80 -6.86 -14.16 4.79
N ALA A 81 -5.68 -13.73 4.36
CA ALA A 81 -5.56 -12.92 3.17
C ALA A 81 -5.93 -13.72 1.91
N ASP A 82 -6.89 -13.23 1.15
CA ASP A 82 -7.10 -13.66 -0.23
C ASP A 82 -6.09 -12.95 -1.14
N ILE A 83 -5.93 -11.65 -0.94
CA ILE A 83 -5.01 -10.77 -1.66
C ILE A 83 -4.03 -10.12 -0.70
N VAL A 84 -2.81 -9.93 -1.18
CA VAL A 84 -1.79 -9.05 -0.59
C VAL A 84 -1.51 -7.93 -1.58
N LEU A 85 -1.71 -6.69 -1.15
CA LEU A 85 -1.58 -5.48 -1.96
C LEU A 85 -0.58 -4.54 -1.29
N GLY A 86 0.50 -4.16 -1.98
CA GLY A 86 1.50 -3.23 -1.45
C GLY A 86 2.83 -3.89 -1.06
N LEU A 87 3.12 -5.07 -1.62
CA LEU A 87 4.51 -5.51 -1.76
C LEU A 87 5.18 -4.69 -2.88
N ASP A 88 6.50 -4.71 -2.95
CA ASP A 88 7.22 -4.12 -4.07
C ASP A 88 8.22 -5.11 -4.70
N THR A 89 8.82 -4.69 -5.80
CA THR A 89 9.80 -5.52 -6.53
C THR A 89 11.00 -5.94 -5.70
N ASN A 90 11.35 -5.19 -4.64
CA ASN A 90 12.45 -5.53 -3.74
C ASN A 90 12.12 -6.71 -2.83
N LEU A 91 10.83 -6.99 -2.61
CA LEU A 91 10.35 -8.06 -1.73
C LEU A 91 10.00 -9.36 -2.48
N THR A 92 9.98 -9.36 -3.81
CA THR A 92 9.48 -10.51 -4.60
C THR A 92 10.23 -11.80 -4.34
N THR A 93 11.56 -11.76 -4.22
CA THR A 93 12.38 -12.95 -3.93
C THR A 93 12.02 -13.55 -2.58
N GLU A 94 11.91 -12.73 -1.55
CA GLU A 94 11.56 -13.17 -0.20
C GLU A 94 10.11 -13.66 -0.13
N ALA A 95 9.18 -12.92 -0.74
CA ALA A 95 7.77 -13.28 -0.81
C ALA A 95 7.57 -14.64 -1.51
N ARG A 96 8.21 -14.84 -2.66
CA ARG A 96 8.19 -16.11 -3.41
C ARG A 96 8.72 -17.27 -2.58
N ALA A 97 9.80 -17.07 -1.84
CA ALA A 97 10.41 -18.10 -0.99
C ALA A 97 9.49 -18.60 0.14
N THR A 98 8.44 -17.83 0.50
CA THR A 98 7.46 -18.25 1.51
C THR A 98 6.55 -19.39 1.03
N GLY A 99 6.33 -19.52 -0.28
CA GLY A 99 5.36 -20.45 -0.85
C GLY A 99 3.90 -20.09 -0.59
N PHE A 100 3.60 -18.89 -0.10
CA PHE A 100 2.22 -18.47 0.26
C PHE A 100 1.44 -17.86 -0.91
N PHE A 101 2.07 -17.64 -2.05
CA PHE A 101 1.45 -16.99 -3.21
C PHE A 101 1.18 -18.01 -4.33
N ALA A 102 0.14 -17.75 -5.09
CA ALA A 102 -0.28 -18.54 -6.25
C ALA A 102 -0.14 -17.74 -7.54
N PRO A 103 0.00 -18.40 -8.71
CA PRO A 103 -0.03 -17.72 -10.00
C PRO A 103 -1.26 -16.83 -10.14
N SER A 104 -1.07 -15.59 -10.61
CA SER A 104 -2.14 -14.58 -10.73
C SER A 104 -3.17 -14.91 -11.81
N GLY A 105 -2.74 -15.55 -12.90
CA GLY A 105 -3.58 -15.77 -14.09
C GLY A 105 -3.92 -14.49 -14.84
N ILE A 106 -3.32 -13.35 -14.50
CA ILE A 106 -3.61 -12.04 -15.12
C ILE A 106 -2.74 -11.83 -16.35
N ASP A 107 -3.35 -11.40 -17.46
CA ASP A 107 -2.62 -10.92 -18.62
C ASP A 107 -2.05 -9.52 -18.31
N GLN A 108 -0.73 -9.46 -18.22
CA GLN A 108 0.02 -8.23 -17.94
C GLN A 108 0.55 -7.56 -19.22
N SER A 109 0.07 -7.94 -20.41
CA SER A 109 0.56 -7.40 -21.68
C SER A 109 0.34 -5.90 -21.83
N ASN A 110 -0.70 -5.36 -21.20
CA ASN A 110 -1.07 -3.95 -21.22
C ASN A 110 -0.51 -3.16 -20.01
N VAL A 111 0.18 -3.81 -19.08
CA VAL A 111 0.78 -3.15 -17.94
C VAL A 111 2.12 -2.53 -18.36
N SER A 112 2.26 -1.21 -18.16
CA SER A 112 3.47 -0.47 -18.51
C SER A 112 4.07 0.16 -17.27
N VAL A 113 5.25 -0.32 -16.87
CA VAL A 113 6.05 0.25 -15.79
C VAL A 113 7.47 0.53 -16.27
N PRO A 114 8.16 1.53 -15.73
CA PRO A 114 9.54 1.83 -16.08
C PRO A 114 10.46 0.61 -15.94
N GLY A 115 11.28 0.35 -16.94
CA GLY A 115 12.17 -0.82 -16.97
C GLY A 115 11.49 -2.15 -17.33
N GLY A 116 10.16 -2.16 -17.39
CA GLY A 116 9.35 -3.37 -17.62
C GLY A 116 9.29 -4.27 -16.38
N PHE A 117 8.20 -5.00 -16.24
CA PHE A 117 8.03 -6.02 -15.20
C PHE A 117 7.10 -7.11 -15.74
N LYS A 118 7.50 -8.37 -15.57
CA LYS A 118 6.65 -9.52 -15.86
C LYS A 118 6.89 -10.58 -14.82
N ASP A 119 5.82 -11.06 -14.22
CA ASP A 119 5.85 -12.10 -13.20
C ASP A 119 4.56 -12.94 -13.27
N ASP A 120 4.64 -14.21 -12.96
CA ASP A 120 3.49 -15.11 -12.99
C ASP A 120 2.63 -15.04 -11.72
N ILE A 121 3.20 -14.54 -10.61
CA ILE A 121 2.55 -14.40 -9.30
C ILE A 121 2.17 -12.95 -9.02
N PHE A 122 3.16 -12.05 -9.14
CA PHE A 122 3.02 -10.66 -8.74
C PHE A 122 2.55 -9.79 -9.90
N VAL A 123 1.55 -8.96 -9.63
CA VAL A 123 0.90 -8.09 -10.62
C VAL A 123 1.19 -6.64 -10.25
N PRO A 124 1.90 -5.86 -11.09
CA PRO A 124 2.14 -4.45 -10.81
C PRO A 124 0.85 -3.64 -10.99
N TYR A 125 0.57 -2.73 -10.06
CA TYR A 125 -0.59 -1.85 -10.12
C TYR A 125 -0.25 -0.38 -10.00
N ASP A 126 0.93 -0.06 -9.45
CA ASP A 126 1.42 1.31 -9.25
C ASP A 126 2.94 1.33 -9.29
N TYR A 127 3.52 2.51 -9.56
CA TYR A 127 4.95 2.75 -9.41
C TYR A 127 5.23 4.20 -9.02
N GLY A 128 6.37 4.42 -8.38
CA GLY A 128 6.86 5.74 -8.02
C GLY A 128 8.38 5.77 -7.88
N TYR A 129 8.92 6.97 -7.78
CA TYR A 129 10.34 7.14 -7.47
C TYR A 129 10.47 7.69 -6.05
N PHE A 130 11.27 7.04 -5.21
CA PHE A 130 11.59 7.60 -3.90
C PHE A 130 12.28 8.94 -4.07
N ALA A 131 11.91 9.88 -3.22
CA ALA A 131 12.51 11.20 -3.19
C ALA A 131 12.55 11.75 -1.77
N VAL A 132 13.54 12.59 -1.49
CA VAL A 132 13.45 13.45 -0.31
C VAL A 132 12.46 14.56 -0.63
N VAL A 133 11.38 14.63 0.14
CA VAL A 133 10.41 15.72 0.09
C VAL A 133 10.76 16.72 1.18
N TYR A 134 10.67 18.00 0.88
CA TYR A 134 11.05 19.06 1.80
C TYR A 134 10.06 20.22 1.82
N ASP A 135 10.04 20.92 2.92
CA ASP A 135 9.30 22.15 3.14
C ASP A 135 10.19 23.35 2.74
N TRP A 136 9.91 23.95 1.60
CA TRP A 136 10.76 25.03 1.06
C TRP A 136 10.73 26.31 1.93
N GLU A 137 9.67 26.52 2.72
CA GLU A 137 9.59 27.65 3.66
C GLU A 137 10.55 27.46 4.85
N LYS A 138 10.78 26.21 5.27
CA LYS A 138 11.71 25.88 6.37
C LYS A 138 13.12 25.60 5.88
N LEU A 139 13.27 25.16 4.63
CA LEU A 139 14.55 24.76 4.05
C LEU A 139 14.71 25.34 2.64
N PRO A 140 14.99 26.67 2.51
CA PRO A 140 15.13 27.31 1.20
C PRO A 140 16.34 26.81 0.38
N ASN A 141 17.33 26.22 1.04
CA ASN A 141 18.51 25.63 0.42
C ASN A 141 18.61 24.13 0.78
N PRO A 142 17.81 23.27 0.14
CA PRO A 142 17.85 21.83 0.38
C PRO A 142 19.10 21.19 -0.23
N PRO A 143 19.49 19.97 0.20
CA PRO A 143 20.57 19.22 -0.41
C PRO A 143 20.24 18.92 -1.89
N LYS A 144 21.19 19.15 -2.79
CA LYS A 144 21.01 19.03 -4.25
C LYS A 144 21.44 17.67 -4.80
N SER A 145 21.96 16.79 -3.95
CA SER A 145 22.38 15.44 -4.28
C SER A 145 22.25 14.52 -3.07
N LEU A 146 22.29 13.21 -3.29
CA LEU A 146 22.33 12.25 -2.21
C LEU A 146 23.60 12.43 -1.37
N LYS A 147 24.71 12.83 -2.02
CA LYS A 147 25.96 13.16 -1.32
C LYS A 147 25.78 14.36 -0.38
N GLU A 148 25.15 15.44 -0.82
CA GLU A 148 24.87 16.61 0.03
C GLU A 148 23.88 16.26 1.14
N LEU A 149 22.93 15.35 0.90
CA LEU A 149 22.05 14.83 1.95
C LEU A 149 22.87 14.12 3.03
N VAL A 150 23.83 13.30 2.64
CA VAL A 150 24.65 12.49 3.55
C VAL A 150 25.67 13.34 4.33
N GLU A 151 26.35 14.27 3.66
CA GLU A 151 27.51 15.01 4.19
C GLU A 151 27.18 16.43 4.68
N GLY A 152 25.96 16.91 4.41
CA GLY A 152 25.57 18.29 4.69
C GLY A 152 25.35 18.64 6.15
N ASP A 153 24.73 19.78 6.38
CA ASP A 153 24.52 20.37 7.71
C ASP A 153 23.67 19.44 8.62
N PRO A 154 24.20 18.99 9.77
CA PRO A 154 23.47 18.14 10.71
C PRO A 154 22.21 18.77 11.31
N SER A 155 22.05 20.09 11.25
CA SER A 155 20.84 20.78 11.72
C SER A 155 19.64 20.59 10.80
N GLN A 156 19.88 20.33 9.51
CA GLN A 156 18.84 20.05 8.52
C GLN A 156 18.37 18.60 8.66
N LYS A 157 17.34 18.38 9.49
CA LYS A 157 16.87 17.07 9.87
C LYS A 157 15.97 16.42 8.80
N ILE A 158 16.02 15.08 8.76
CA ILE A 158 15.15 14.24 7.93
C ILE A 158 14.50 13.16 8.79
N VAL A 159 13.23 12.84 8.47
CA VAL A 159 12.55 11.64 8.97
C VAL A 159 12.67 10.53 7.93
N LEU A 160 13.04 9.35 8.38
CA LEU A 160 13.12 8.14 7.56
C LEU A 160 12.20 7.06 8.11
N GLN A 161 12.03 5.98 7.35
CA GLN A 161 11.31 4.80 7.77
C GLN A 161 12.26 3.63 8.03
N ASP A 162 11.84 2.69 8.88
CA ASP A 162 12.61 1.50 9.23
C ASP A 162 12.56 0.48 8.07
N PRO A 163 13.71 0.08 7.50
CA PRO A 163 13.76 -0.90 6.42
C PRO A 163 13.25 -2.29 6.81
N ARG A 164 13.12 -2.57 8.10
CA ARG A 164 12.60 -3.85 8.62
C ARG A 164 11.07 -3.93 8.61
N THR A 165 10.39 -2.80 8.39
CA THR A 165 8.92 -2.71 8.43
C THR A 165 8.32 -1.94 7.27
N SER A 166 9.11 -1.08 6.59
CA SER A 166 8.66 -0.14 5.56
C SER A 166 9.34 -0.39 4.21
N THR A 167 8.57 -0.40 3.12
CA THR A 167 9.09 -0.45 1.75
C THR A 167 9.86 0.81 1.38
N PRO A 168 9.43 2.05 1.70
CA PRO A 168 10.29 3.24 1.55
C PRO A 168 11.60 3.14 2.33
N GLY A 169 11.55 2.65 3.57
CA GLY A 169 12.76 2.44 4.38
C GLY A 169 13.73 1.46 3.73
N LEU A 170 13.23 0.33 3.22
CA LEU A 170 14.02 -0.63 2.44
C LEU A 170 14.53 0.00 1.15
N GLY A 171 13.69 0.75 0.44
CA GLY A 171 14.07 1.49 -0.77
C GLY A 171 15.21 2.46 -0.53
N MET A 172 15.19 3.22 0.58
CA MET A 172 16.31 4.10 0.95
C MET A 172 17.61 3.33 1.21
N LEU A 173 17.51 2.17 1.88
CA LEU A 173 18.66 1.31 2.13
C LEU A 173 19.30 0.85 0.80
N LEU A 174 18.47 0.41 -0.14
CA LEU A 174 18.91 -0.04 -1.46
C LEU A 174 19.41 1.12 -2.33
N TRP A 175 18.77 2.29 -2.26
CA TRP A 175 19.22 3.49 -2.96
C TRP A 175 20.62 3.90 -2.50
N MET A 176 20.85 3.96 -1.20
CA MET A 176 22.17 4.22 -0.63
C MET A 176 23.20 3.17 -1.10
N LYS A 177 22.82 1.87 -1.09
CA LYS A 177 23.72 0.80 -1.58
C LYS A 177 24.02 0.94 -3.07
N SER A 178 23.03 1.32 -3.87
CA SER A 178 23.18 1.54 -5.30
C SER A 178 24.16 2.67 -5.64
N VAL A 179 24.10 3.77 -4.88
CA VAL A 179 24.94 4.97 -5.13
C VAL A 179 26.33 4.83 -4.52
N TYR A 180 26.43 4.28 -3.31
CA TYR A 180 27.71 4.25 -2.57
C TYR A 180 28.44 2.90 -2.64
N GLY A 181 27.82 1.86 -3.16
CA GLY A 181 28.46 0.53 -3.23
C GLY A 181 28.97 0.05 -1.89
N ASP A 182 30.26 -0.23 -1.80
CA ASP A 182 30.89 -0.73 -0.56
C ASP A 182 31.08 0.39 0.50
N GLU A 183 30.95 1.67 0.12
CA GLU A 183 31.00 2.80 1.05
C GLU A 183 29.62 3.12 1.70
N ALA A 184 28.58 2.36 1.38
CA ALA A 184 27.20 2.62 1.88
C ALA A 184 27.12 2.67 3.41
N GLU A 185 27.84 1.80 4.12
CA GLU A 185 27.85 1.81 5.60
C GLU A 185 28.44 3.12 6.12
N ALA A 186 29.57 3.58 5.57
CA ALA A 186 30.18 4.85 5.97
C ALA A 186 29.28 6.05 5.65
N ALA A 187 28.53 5.99 4.52
CA ALA A 187 27.55 7.00 4.17
C ALA A 187 26.39 7.04 5.17
N TRP A 188 25.86 5.89 5.61
CA TRP A 188 24.85 5.80 6.64
C TRP A 188 25.32 6.36 7.99
N GLN A 189 26.57 6.08 8.40
CA GLN A 189 27.16 6.64 9.63
C GLN A 189 27.22 8.18 9.57
N LYS A 190 27.49 8.76 8.40
CA LYS A 190 27.45 10.22 8.22
C LYS A 190 26.02 10.76 8.26
N LEU A 191 25.07 10.12 7.54
CA LEU A 191 23.67 10.53 7.46
C LEU A 191 22.97 10.46 8.83
N GLN A 192 23.37 9.54 9.71
CA GLN A 192 22.79 9.33 11.05
C GLN A 192 22.66 10.65 11.83
N ARG A 193 23.60 11.58 11.69
CA ARG A 193 23.57 12.87 12.38
C ARG A 193 22.41 13.78 11.95
N ARG A 194 21.85 13.54 10.76
CA ARG A 194 20.71 14.27 10.20
C ARG A 194 19.37 13.58 10.44
N ILE A 195 19.37 12.31 10.77
CA ILE A 195 18.13 11.59 11.05
C ILE A 195 17.52 12.12 12.35
N LEU A 196 16.31 12.66 12.28
CA LEU A 196 15.54 13.07 13.46
C LEU A 196 15.01 11.83 14.17
N THR A 197 14.35 10.97 13.40
CA THR A 197 13.79 9.69 13.88
C THR A 197 13.59 8.74 12.72
N VAL A 198 13.38 7.47 13.05
CA VAL A 198 13.02 6.39 12.13
C VAL A 198 11.68 5.83 12.58
N THR A 199 10.68 5.87 11.69
CA THR A 199 9.30 5.43 11.99
C THR A 199 9.03 4.03 11.46
N PRO A 200 8.04 3.30 11.99
CA PRO A 200 7.65 1.98 11.50
C PRO A 200 7.17 1.98 10.05
N GLY A 201 6.48 3.04 9.62
CA GLY A 201 5.89 3.16 8.29
C GLY A 201 5.91 4.59 7.75
N TRP A 202 5.46 4.71 6.50
CA TRP A 202 5.44 5.99 5.78
C TRP A 202 4.46 6.99 6.41
N SER A 203 3.28 6.55 6.87
CA SER A 203 2.25 7.44 7.41
C SER A 203 2.73 8.27 8.59
N GLU A 204 3.44 7.65 9.54
CA GLU A 204 3.99 8.36 10.71
C GLU A 204 5.10 9.33 10.30
N ALA A 205 6.00 8.89 9.38
CA ALA A 205 7.07 9.76 8.90
C ALA A 205 6.54 11.01 8.23
N TYR A 206 5.59 10.82 7.32
CA TYR A 206 4.97 11.92 6.59
C TYR A 206 4.15 12.83 7.51
N GLY A 207 3.47 12.25 8.50
CA GLY A 207 2.74 12.99 9.53
C GLY A 207 3.66 13.89 10.39
N LEU A 208 4.86 13.42 10.75
CA LEU A 208 5.86 14.24 11.46
C LEU A 208 6.35 15.40 10.59
N PHE A 209 6.59 15.14 9.32
CA PHE A 209 7.01 16.16 8.35
C PHE A 209 5.94 17.24 8.16
N THR A 210 4.69 16.88 7.91
CA THR A 210 3.59 17.85 7.71
C THR A 210 3.26 18.65 8.97
N LYS A 211 3.48 18.08 10.18
CA LYS A 211 3.44 18.80 11.46
C LYS A 211 4.64 19.75 11.64
N GLY A 212 5.65 19.61 10.79
CA GLY A 212 6.82 20.48 10.79
C GLY A 212 7.90 20.13 11.80
N GLU A 213 7.93 18.89 12.30
CA GLU A 213 8.96 18.36 13.21
C GLU A 213 10.33 18.24 12.53
N ALA A 214 10.33 17.97 11.22
CA ALA A 214 11.54 18.00 10.39
C ALA A 214 11.26 18.71 9.06
N PRO A 215 12.26 19.39 8.49
CA PRO A 215 12.12 20.05 7.18
C PRO A 215 12.16 19.06 6.00
N MET A 216 12.54 17.82 6.21
CA MET A 216 12.65 16.79 5.17
C MET A 216 12.07 15.45 5.63
N VAL A 217 11.59 14.67 4.66
CA VAL A 217 11.12 13.30 4.84
C VAL A 217 11.46 12.47 3.59
N LEU A 218 11.72 11.18 3.76
CA LEU A 218 11.74 10.24 2.64
C LEU A 218 10.29 9.97 2.21
N SER A 219 10.00 10.19 0.94
CA SER A 219 8.69 9.97 0.32
C SER A 219 8.86 9.73 -1.18
N TYR A 220 8.02 10.32 -2.02
CA TYR A 220 7.98 10.09 -3.45
C TYR A 220 8.02 11.39 -4.24
N THR A 221 8.48 11.31 -5.49
CA THR A 221 8.44 12.45 -6.42
C THR A 221 7.03 12.98 -6.65
N THR A 222 6.02 12.14 -6.47
CA THR A 222 4.59 12.47 -6.64
C THR A 222 3.95 13.13 -5.42
N SER A 223 4.55 13.05 -4.23
CA SER A 223 3.96 13.56 -2.99
C SER A 223 3.54 15.04 -3.03
N PRO A 224 4.29 15.96 -3.68
CA PRO A 224 3.85 17.35 -3.79
C PRO A 224 2.54 17.53 -4.55
N ALA A 225 2.22 16.65 -5.51
CA ALA A 225 1.00 16.74 -6.31
C ALA A 225 -0.26 16.64 -5.45
N TYR A 226 -0.26 15.78 -4.43
CA TYR A 226 -1.37 15.70 -3.47
C TYR A 226 -1.66 17.06 -2.82
N HIS A 227 -0.63 17.73 -2.28
CA HIS A 227 -0.78 19.03 -1.63
C HIS A 227 -1.25 20.12 -2.60
N MET A 228 -0.75 20.09 -3.86
CA MET A 228 -1.20 21.01 -4.90
C MET A 228 -2.68 20.80 -5.24
N ILE A 229 -3.12 19.56 -5.36
CA ILE A 229 -4.49 19.21 -5.77
C ILE A 229 -5.47 19.35 -4.61
N ALA A 230 -5.19 18.73 -3.46
CA ALA A 230 -6.10 18.64 -2.32
C ALA A 230 -6.04 19.88 -1.41
N GLU A 231 -4.84 20.39 -1.12
CA GLU A 231 -4.62 21.46 -0.15
C GLU A 231 -4.36 22.83 -0.78
N LYS A 232 -4.21 22.89 -2.12
CA LYS A 232 -3.94 24.12 -2.89
C LYS A 232 -2.65 24.83 -2.43
N THR A 233 -1.64 24.07 -2.04
CA THR A 233 -0.34 24.62 -1.62
C THR A 233 0.81 24.01 -2.43
N GLU A 234 1.83 24.83 -2.69
CA GLU A 234 3.10 24.42 -3.34
C GLU A 234 4.25 24.39 -2.32
N ARG A 235 3.95 24.43 -1.04
CA ARG A 235 4.93 24.46 0.05
C ARG A 235 5.86 23.26 0.07
N TYR A 236 5.40 22.10 -0.35
CA TYR A 236 6.17 20.88 -0.32
C TYR A 236 6.73 20.58 -1.72
N LYS A 237 8.00 20.21 -1.79
CA LYS A 237 8.69 19.92 -3.04
C LYS A 237 9.49 18.64 -2.93
N ALA A 238 9.64 17.93 -4.04
CA ALA A 238 10.45 16.72 -4.13
C ALA A 238 11.80 17.02 -4.80
N LEU A 239 12.85 16.39 -4.31
CA LEU A 239 14.19 16.54 -4.85
C LEU A 239 14.47 15.47 -5.93
N ALA A 240 14.87 15.93 -7.10
CA ALA A 240 15.44 15.07 -8.13
C ALA A 240 16.98 15.14 -8.01
N TYR A 241 17.58 14.01 -7.68
CA TYR A 241 19.04 13.95 -7.49
C TYR A 241 19.77 13.55 -8.78
N PRO A 242 20.98 14.07 -9.03
CA PRO A 242 21.77 13.71 -10.21
C PRO A 242 22.18 12.24 -10.22
N GLU A 243 22.25 11.59 -9.06
CA GLU A 243 22.51 10.14 -8.93
C GLU A 243 21.31 9.30 -9.38
N GLY A 244 20.17 9.95 -9.69
CA GLY A 244 18.88 9.30 -9.95
C GLY A 244 18.08 9.03 -8.68
N ASN A 245 16.77 8.88 -8.85
CA ASN A 245 15.85 8.50 -7.79
C ASN A 245 15.51 7.00 -7.92
N TYR A 246 15.49 6.27 -6.82
CA TYR A 246 15.27 4.82 -6.83
C TYR A 246 13.81 4.51 -7.16
N LEU A 247 13.59 3.61 -8.14
CA LEU A 247 12.27 3.19 -8.59
C LEU A 247 11.66 2.18 -7.61
N GLN A 248 10.40 2.37 -7.26
CA GLN A 248 9.53 1.39 -6.64
C GLN A 248 8.43 1.00 -7.63
N ILE A 249 8.16 -0.30 -7.76
CA ILE A 249 6.99 -0.83 -8.46
C ILE A 249 6.19 -1.60 -7.42
N GLU A 250 4.97 -1.17 -7.15
CA GLU A 250 4.08 -1.82 -6.19
C GLU A 250 3.30 -2.96 -6.83
N LEU A 251 3.11 -4.01 -6.05
CA LEU A 251 2.63 -5.30 -6.50
C LEU A 251 1.46 -5.80 -5.67
N ALA A 252 0.50 -6.39 -6.37
CA ALA A 252 -0.57 -7.19 -5.78
C ALA A 252 -0.35 -8.68 -6.11
N ALA A 253 -0.78 -9.56 -5.21
CA ALA A 253 -0.74 -11.01 -5.45
C ALA A 253 -1.85 -11.72 -4.69
N GLN A 254 -2.39 -12.80 -5.27
CA GLN A 254 -3.26 -13.71 -4.56
C GLN A 254 -2.46 -14.72 -3.75
N THR A 255 -2.96 -15.05 -2.56
CA THR A 255 -2.39 -16.12 -1.76
C THR A 255 -2.83 -17.49 -2.28
N THR A 256 -2.16 -18.56 -1.84
CA THR A 256 -2.59 -19.94 -2.13
C THR A 256 -3.98 -20.26 -1.55
N THR A 257 -4.38 -19.56 -0.48
CA THR A 257 -5.74 -19.63 0.07
C THR A 257 -6.69 -18.81 -0.78
N GLY A 258 -6.31 -17.59 -1.14
CA GLY A 258 -7.09 -16.66 -1.96
C GLY A 258 -7.36 -17.17 -3.37
N ALA A 259 -6.46 -17.97 -3.95
CA ALA A 259 -6.67 -18.59 -5.26
C ALA A 259 -7.90 -19.52 -5.32
N LYS A 260 -8.51 -19.87 -4.15
CA LYS A 260 -9.76 -20.62 -4.05
C LYS A 260 -10.99 -19.70 -4.05
N ASN A 261 -10.79 -18.40 -3.85
CA ASN A 261 -11.82 -17.38 -3.86
C ASN A 261 -11.83 -16.72 -5.27
N PRO A 262 -12.87 -16.89 -6.08
CA PRO A 262 -12.91 -16.31 -7.44
C PRO A 262 -12.76 -14.78 -7.43
N LEU A 263 -13.21 -14.10 -6.37
CA LEU A 263 -13.06 -12.65 -6.23
C LEU A 263 -11.60 -12.20 -6.21
N ALA A 264 -10.65 -13.08 -5.85
CA ALA A 264 -9.23 -12.70 -5.81
C ALA A 264 -8.69 -12.40 -7.22
N GLN A 265 -9.00 -13.24 -8.20
CA GLN A 265 -8.58 -13.01 -9.58
C GLN A 265 -9.33 -11.82 -10.20
N GLU A 266 -10.63 -11.67 -9.91
CA GLU A 266 -11.42 -10.51 -10.36
C GLU A 266 -10.84 -9.21 -9.79
N PHE A 267 -10.43 -9.18 -8.53
CA PHE A 267 -9.79 -8.02 -7.91
C PHE A 267 -8.44 -7.68 -8.56
N LEU A 268 -7.59 -8.67 -8.85
CA LEU A 268 -6.32 -8.42 -9.54
C LEU A 268 -6.55 -7.86 -10.95
N ALA A 269 -7.56 -8.37 -11.67
CA ALA A 269 -7.95 -7.82 -12.97
C ALA A 269 -8.48 -6.38 -12.87
N PHE A 270 -9.28 -6.08 -11.84
CA PHE A 270 -9.76 -4.74 -11.54
C PHE A 270 -8.62 -3.76 -11.28
N MET A 271 -7.60 -4.16 -10.48
CA MET A 271 -6.45 -3.32 -10.15
C MET A 271 -5.56 -2.97 -11.37
N THR A 272 -5.58 -3.80 -12.42
CA THR A 272 -4.84 -3.54 -13.68
C THR A 272 -5.71 -2.96 -14.79
N GLY A 273 -7.01 -2.86 -14.57
CA GLY A 273 -7.99 -2.34 -15.51
C GLY A 273 -8.43 -0.91 -15.24
N ALA A 274 -9.33 -0.39 -16.08
CA ALA A 274 -9.90 0.95 -15.97
C ALA A 274 -10.58 1.23 -14.61
N GLY A 275 -11.04 0.21 -13.90
CA GLY A 275 -11.69 0.36 -12.59
C GLY A 275 -10.80 1.01 -11.52
N PHE A 276 -9.48 0.84 -11.66
CA PHE A 276 -8.49 1.46 -10.76
C PHE A 276 -7.58 2.47 -11.47
N GLN A 277 -7.21 2.21 -12.75
CA GLN A 277 -6.18 3.00 -13.44
C GLN A 277 -6.71 4.34 -14.00
N ASP A 278 -8.02 4.51 -14.18
CA ASP A 278 -8.72 5.73 -14.64
C ASP A 278 -9.29 6.53 -13.45
#